data_5cc00883f94d3fe687ca1271eae34937
#
_entry.id   5cc00883f94d3fe687ca1271eae34937
#
_cell.length_a   1.000
_cell.length_b   1.000
_cell.length_c   1.000
_cell.angle_alpha   90.00
_cell.angle_beta   90.00
_cell.angle_gamma   90.00
#
_symmetry.space_group_name_H-M   'P 1'
#
loop_
_entity.id
_entity.type
_entity.pdbx_description
1 polymer ?
#
loop_
_entity_poly.entity_id
_entity_poly.type
_entity_poly.pdbx_seq_one_letter_code
_entity_poly.pdbx_strand_id
1 'polypeptide(L)'
;ATGFCSRFRYDLGNYLATLGAAAPIRSLDEVERERRYLPASAEAMQWAMDVSVAPQEQDPPCVDVAGDPRRKQFLAAVLAAMDAARLDAIIYPSWSNPPRSIGDFESPHGNNSPVIAPHTGQPAITVPMGFTSDGLPLGLQFLARPFDEHKLFQFAFAYEQATRHRRPPRGFGPLD
;
A
#
# COMPACT_ATOMS: atom_id res chain seq x y z
N ALA A 1 13.27 -16.87 -4.47
CA ALA A 1 12.85 -16.28 -3.19
C ALA A 1 12.75 -14.77 -3.37
N THR A 2 11.55 -14.23 -3.40
CA THR A 2 11.28 -12.80 -3.35
C THR A 2 11.44 -12.29 -1.93
N GLY A 3 12.63 -12.48 -1.35
CA GLY A 3 12.92 -11.98 -0.02
C GLY A 3 12.82 -10.47 -0.04
N PHE A 4 11.70 -9.93 0.49
CA PHE A 4 11.69 -8.54 0.87
C PHE A 4 12.75 -8.36 1.96
N CYS A 5 13.64 -7.42 1.71
CA CYS A 5 14.65 -7.05 2.66
C CYS A 5 13.99 -6.43 3.89
N SER A 6 14.23 -6.97 5.07
CA SER A 6 13.67 -6.42 6.30
C SER A 6 14.44 -5.19 6.74
N ARG A 7 13.83 -4.03 6.53
CA ARG A 7 14.40 -2.72 6.88
C ARG A 7 13.64 -2.01 7.99
N PHE A 8 12.44 -2.49 8.33
CA PHE A 8 11.48 -1.73 9.14
C PHE A 8 12.07 -1.30 10.49
N ARG A 9 12.70 -2.22 11.23
CA ARG A 9 13.30 -1.92 12.55
C ARG A 9 14.40 -0.85 12.45
N TYR A 10 15.25 -0.96 11.43
CA TYR A 10 16.35 -0.03 11.19
C TYR A 10 15.84 1.36 10.76
N ASP A 11 14.96 1.39 9.76
CA ASP A 11 14.44 2.65 9.21
C ASP A 11 13.56 3.39 10.23
N LEU A 12 12.75 2.66 11.02
CA LEU A 12 12.00 3.23 12.14
C LEU A 12 12.93 3.81 13.21
N GLY A 13 14.00 3.11 13.58
CA GLY A 13 14.99 3.60 14.53
C GLY A 13 15.63 4.91 14.08
N ASN A 14 16.04 4.99 12.82
CA ASN A 14 16.60 6.21 12.23
C ASN A 14 15.58 7.36 12.23
N TYR A 15 14.33 7.09 11.87
CA TYR A 15 13.27 8.10 11.91
C TYR A 15 13.04 8.61 13.34
N LEU A 16 12.90 7.72 14.31
CA LEU A 16 12.71 8.12 15.73
C LEU A 16 13.89 8.93 16.27
N ALA A 17 15.11 8.62 15.84
CA ALA A 17 16.30 9.40 16.20
C ALA A 17 16.21 10.87 15.72
N THR A 18 15.58 11.13 14.56
CA THR A 18 15.40 12.50 14.06
C THR A 18 14.46 13.34 14.93
N LEU A 19 13.55 12.70 15.67
CA LEU A 19 12.60 13.36 16.56
C LEU A 19 13.22 13.73 17.92
N GLY A 20 14.38 13.17 18.27
CA GLY A 20 15.10 13.44 19.52
C GLY A 20 14.23 13.23 20.75
N ALA A 21 14.20 14.21 21.65
CA ALA A 21 13.43 14.13 22.91
C ALA A 21 11.90 14.14 22.70
N ALA A 22 11.41 14.58 21.53
CA ALA A 22 9.99 14.62 21.20
C ALA A 22 9.43 13.25 20.74
N ALA A 23 10.28 12.23 20.53
CA ALA A 23 9.84 10.91 20.12
C ALA A 23 8.94 10.27 21.20
N PRO A 24 7.71 9.83 20.85
CA PRO A 24 6.79 9.19 21.81
C PRO A 24 7.23 7.78 22.23
N ILE A 25 8.12 7.18 21.46
CA ILE A 25 8.79 5.90 21.69
C ILE A 25 10.23 6.03 21.19
N ARG A 26 11.14 5.17 21.65
CA ARG A 26 12.55 5.24 21.30
C ARG A 26 12.97 4.20 20.26
N SER A 27 12.32 3.06 20.22
CA SER A 27 12.67 1.95 19.35
C SER A 27 11.52 0.97 19.17
N LEU A 28 11.64 0.08 18.19
CA LEU A 28 10.71 -1.04 18.03
C LEU A 28 10.81 -2.01 19.19
N ASP A 29 11.99 -2.17 19.81
CA ASP A 29 12.18 -2.98 21.03
C ASP A 29 11.35 -2.47 22.21
N GLU A 30 11.18 -1.17 22.33
CA GLU A 30 10.30 -0.57 23.34
C GLU A 30 8.85 -0.91 23.06
N VAL A 31 8.40 -0.79 21.81
CA VAL A 31 7.04 -1.17 21.40
C VAL A 31 6.75 -2.64 21.70
N GLU A 32 7.71 -3.53 21.41
CA GLU A 32 7.57 -4.97 21.69
C GLU A 32 7.54 -5.25 23.19
N ARG A 33 8.46 -4.69 23.94
CA ARG A 33 8.54 -4.88 25.40
C ARG A 33 7.26 -4.42 26.11
N GLU A 34 6.68 -3.30 25.65
CA GLU A 34 5.48 -2.71 26.24
C GLU A 34 4.18 -3.22 25.62
N ARG A 35 4.26 -4.13 24.64
CA ARG A 35 3.12 -4.68 23.92
C ARG A 35 2.20 -3.61 23.33
N ARG A 36 2.79 -2.52 22.82
CA ARG A 36 2.07 -1.37 22.25
C ARG A 36 1.70 -1.57 20.79
N TYR A 37 1.15 -2.73 20.47
CA TYR A 37 0.65 -3.10 19.13
C TYR A 37 -0.58 -4.00 19.24
N LEU A 38 -1.35 -4.07 18.16
CA LEU A 38 -2.53 -4.93 18.11
C LEU A 38 -2.11 -6.41 18.08
N PRO A 39 -2.83 -7.33 18.75
CA PRO A 39 -2.57 -8.78 18.69
C PRO A 39 -2.45 -9.31 17.26
N ALA A 40 -3.27 -8.80 16.33
CA ALA A 40 -3.22 -9.14 14.91
C ALA A 40 -1.90 -8.78 14.22
N SER A 41 -1.09 -7.90 14.81
CA SER A 41 0.22 -7.49 14.27
C SER A 41 1.38 -8.28 14.87
N ALA A 42 1.12 -9.28 15.73
CA ALA A 42 2.17 -10.00 16.46
C ALA A 42 3.14 -10.72 15.52
N GLU A 43 2.65 -11.37 14.47
CA GLU A 43 3.48 -12.06 13.47
C GLU A 43 4.37 -11.06 12.71
N ALA A 44 3.82 -9.95 12.27
CA ALA A 44 4.58 -8.89 11.59
C ALA A 44 5.62 -8.25 12.52
N MET A 45 5.29 -8.09 13.81
CA MET A 45 6.21 -7.60 14.83
C MET A 45 7.37 -8.58 15.01
N GLN A 46 7.07 -9.89 15.17
CA GLN A 46 8.10 -10.92 15.30
C GLN A 46 9.03 -10.91 14.09
N TRP A 47 8.47 -10.91 12.87
CA TRP A 47 9.26 -10.83 11.65
C TRP A 47 10.16 -9.59 11.60
N ALA A 48 9.70 -8.44 12.06
CA ALA A 48 10.50 -7.21 12.11
C ALA A 48 11.60 -7.29 13.17
N MET A 49 11.35 -8.00 14.30
CA MET A 49 12.30 -8.18 15.40
C MET A 49 13.38 -9.22 15.09
N ASP A 50 13.11 -10.21 14.22
CA ASP A 50 14.06 -11.27 13.87
C ASP A 50 15.31 -10.75 13.15
N VAL A 51 15.24 -9.55 12.56
CA VAL A 51 16.37 -8.92 11.88
C VAL A 51 16.96 -7.82 12.76
N SER A 52 18.12 -8.10 13.37
CA SER A 52 18.83 -7.18 14.27
C SER A 52 19.98 -6.42 13.64
N VAL A 53 20.41 -6.83 12.43
CA VAL A 53 21.55 -6.22 11.73
C VAL A 53 21.11 -5.12 10.78
N ALA A 54 22.00 -4.17 10.50
CA ALA A 54 21.74 -3.11 9.55
C ALA A 54 21.47 -3.67 8.15
N PRO A 55 20.68 -2.97 7.31
CA PRO A 55 20.35 -3.46 5.97
C PRO A 55 21.56 -3.84 5.11
N GLN A 56 22.66 -3.10 5.24
CA GLN A 56 23.91 -3.35 4.51
C GLN A 56 24.67 -4.59 4.98
N GLU A 57 24.40 -5.05 6.21
CA GLU A 57 25.05 -6.18 6.88
C GLU A 57 24.25 -7.48 6.74
N GLN A 58 23.06 -7.42 6.13
CA GLN A 58 22.24 -8.61 5.86
C GLN A 58 22.85 -9.44 4.73
N ASP A 59 22.54 -10.72 4.69
CA ASP A 59 22.96 -11.62 3.62
C ASP A 59 21.74 -12.19 2.86
N PRO A 60 21.51 -11.82 1.60
CA PRO A 60 22.25 -10.78 0.86
C PRO A 60 21.97 -9.38 1.40
N PRO A 61 22.90 -8.41 1.20
CA PRO A 61 22.69 -7.04 1.63
C PRO A 61 21.46 -6.42 1.01
N CYS A 62 20.75 -5.63 1.82
CA CYS A 62 19.63 -4.84 1.32
C CYS A 62 20.09 -3.74 0.38
N VAL A 63 19.57 -3.71 -0.82
CA VAL A 63 19.71 -2.56 -1.71
C VAL A 63 18.72 -1.45 -1.33
N ASP A 64 19.10 -0.22 -1.62
CA ASP A 64 18.14 0.89 -1.49
C ASP A 64 16.94 0.68 -2.42
N VAL A 65 15.75 1.03 -1.91
CA VAL A 65 14.47 0.85 -2.62
C VAL A 65 14.48 1.48 -4.01
N ALA A 66 15.07 2.70 -4.14
CA ALA A 66 15.18 3.38 -5.42
C ALA A 66 16.13 2.69 -6.41
N GLY A 67 17.17 2.01 -5.89
CA GLY A 67 18.18 1.30 -6.67
C GLY A 67 17.84 -0.15 -6.99
N ASP A 68 16.81 -0.73 -6.38
CA ASP A 68 16.51 -2.16 -6.51
C ASP A 68 16.23 -2.58 -7.96
N PRO A 69 17.07 -3.46 -8.56
CA PRO A 69 16.90 -3.90 -9.94
C PRO A 69 15.59 -4.64 -10.17
N ARG A 70 15.04 -5.32 -9.15
CA ARG A 70 13.76 -6.04 -9.24
C ARG A 70 12.60 -5.07 -9.49
N ARG A 71 12.63 -3.89 -8.86
CA ARG A 71 11.63 -2.83 -9.08
C ARG A 71 11.71 -2.29 -10.50
N LYS A 72 12.93 -2.06 -10.99
CA LYS A 72 13.16 -1.60 -12.38
C LYS A 72 12.68 -2.64 -13.40
N GLN A 73 12.94 -3.92 -13.16
CA GLN A 73 12.47 -5.01 -14.00
C GLN A 73 10.94 -5.12 -13.96
N PHE A 74 10.33 -4.96 -12.79
CA PHE A 74 8.88 -5.01 -12.66
C PHE A 74 8.22 -3.85 -13.40
N LEU A 75 8.72 -2.63 -13.22
CA LEU A 75 8.25 -1.47 -13.99
C LEU A 75 8.37 -1.71 -15.50
N ALA A 76 9.52 -2.19 -15.97
CA ALA A 76 9.73 -2.48 -17.38
C ALA A 76 8.74 -3.52 -17.91
N ALA A 77 8.44 -4.57 -17.14
CA ALA A 77 7.48 -5.60 -17.52
C ALA A 77 6.05 -5.05 -17.60
N VAL A 78 5.64 -4.21 -16.62
CA VAL A 78 4.32 -3.55 -16.65
C VAL A 78 4.20 -2.63 -17.86
N LEU A 79 5.22 -1.80 -18.12
CA LEU A 79 5.21 -0.90 -19.28
C LEU A 79 5.18 -1.66 -20.61
N ALA A 80 5.94 -2.75 -20.74
CA ALA A 80 5.92 -3.60 -21.93
C ALA A 80 4.53 -4.21 -22.17
N ALA A 81 3.84 -4.66 -21.11
CA ALA A 81 2.47 -5.17 -21.22
C ALA A 81 1.48 -4.06 -21.64
N MET A 82 1.64 -2.84 -21.08
CA MET A 82 0.83 -1.69 -21.49
C MET A 82 1.07 -1.30 -22.96
N ASP A 83 2.31 -1.37 -23.43
CA ASP A 83 2.67 -1.06 -24.81
C ASP A 83 2.09 -2.11 -25.78
N ALA A 84 2.27 -3.38 -25.47
CA ALA A 84 1.76 -4.48 -26.31
C ALA A 84 0.23 -4.41 -26.47
N ALA A 85 -0.48 -4.02 -25.43
CA ALA A 85 -1.93 -3.86 -25.44
C ALA A 85 -2.40 -2.42 -25.81
N ARG A 86 -1.48 -1.48 -26.07
CA ARG A 86 -1.75 -0.08 -26.37
C ARG A 86 -2.63 0.59 -25.30
N LEU A 87 -2.28 0.40 -24.00
CA LEU A 87 -3.03 0.92 -22.88
C LEU A 87 -2.46 2.25 -22.39
N ASP A 88 -3.35 3.18 -22.08
CA ASP A 88 -3.03 4.41 -21.33
C ASP A 88 -3.08 4.18 -19.81
N ALA A 89 -3.94 3.29 -19.35
CA ALA A 89 -4.07 2.92 -17.96
C ALA A 89 -4.47 1.45 -17.78
N ILE A 90 -4.20 0.90 -16.59
CA ILE A 90 -4.71 -0.39 -16.12
C ILE A 90 -5.73 -0.11 -15.02
N ILE A 91 -6.85 -0.82 -15.02
CA ILE A 91 -7.89 -0.71 -14.00
C ILE A 91 -8.09 -2.03 -13.28
N TYR A 92 -8.30 -1.97 -11.97
CA TYR A 92 -8.58 -3.14 -11.13
C TYR A 92 -9.29 -2.75 -9.83
N PRO A 93 -10.04 -3.66 -9.19
CA PRO A 93 -10.62 -3.41 -7.89
C PRO A 93 -9.52 -3.11 -6.87
N SER A 94 -9.70 -2.09 -6.02
CA SER A 94 -8.73 -1.79 -4.96
C SER A 94 -8.61 -2.93 -3.96
N TRP A 95 -9.70 -3.68 -3.74
CA TRP A 95 -9.75 -4.89 -2.92
C TRP A 95 -10.48 -6.00 -3.65
N SER A 96 -10.01 -7.25 -3.48
CA SER A 96 -10.63 -8.44 -4.08
C SER A 96 -11.85 -8.93 -3.30
N ASN A 97 -11.92 -8.62 -2.01
CA ASN A 97 -12.99 -9.04 -1.10
C ASN A 97 -13.40 -7.87 -0.21
N PRO A 98 -14.61 -7.91 0.38
CA PRO A 98 -15.02 -6.97 1.42
C PRO A 98 -14.06 -6.99 2.62
N PRO A 99 -14.01 -5.91 3.43
CA PRO A 99 -13.25 -5.91 4.65
C PRO A 99 -13.76 -7.00 5.61
N ARG A 100 -12.85 -7.62 6.33
CA ARG A 100 -13.19 -8.60 7.36
C ARG A 100 -13.94 -7.94 8.51
N SER A 101 -14.78 -8.70 9.19
CA SER A 101 -15.33 -8.29 10.48
C SER A 101 -14.22 -8.10 11.51
N ILE A 102 -14.44 -7.21 12.49
CA ILE A 102 -13.49 -7.01 13.58
C ILE A 102 -13.31 -8.33 14.33
N GLY A 103 -12.07 -8.80 14.45
CA GLY A 103 -11.72 -10.07 15.09
C GLY A 103 -11.72 -11.30 14.16
N ASP A 104 -12.13 -11.15 12.91
CA ASP A 104 -12.02 -12.20 11.90
C ASP A 104 -10.68 -12.07 11.16
N PHE A 105 -9.80 -13.05 11.35
CA PHE A 105 -8.48 -13.11 10.71
C PHE A 105 -8.38 -14.23 9.66
N GLU A 106 -9.44 -15.03 9.49
CA GLU A 106 -9.44 -16.23 8.64
C GLU A 106 -10.12 -15.99 7.29
N SER A 107 -11.15 -15.15 7.23
CA SER A 107 -11.89 -14.88 6.00
C SER A 107 -10.98 -14.30 4.90
N PRO A 108 -11.27 -14.60 3.63
CA PRO A 108 -10.52 -14.04 2.50
C PRO A 108 -10.48 -12.52 2.56
N HIS A 109 -9.34 -11.97 2.26
CA HIS A 109 -9.15 -10.54 2.04
C HIS A 109 -8.29 -10.34 0.77
N GLY A 110 -8.04 -9.12 0.38
CA GLY A 110 -7.13 -8.88 -0.74
C GLY A 110 -7.06 -7.40 -1.01
N ASN A 111 -5.96 -6.78 -0.57
CA ASN A 111 -5.64 -5.41 -0.93
C ASN A 111 -4.79 -5.42 -2.19
N ASN A 112 -5.37 -4.97 -3.31
CA ASN A 112 -4.68 -4.90 -4.60
C ASN A 112 -3.92 -3.57 -4.79
N SER A 113 -4.23 -2.55 -3.97
CA SER A 113 -3.64 -1.21 -4.09
C SER A 113 -2.10 -1.23 -4.05
N PRO A 114 -1.44 -2.02 -3.16
CA PRO A 114 0.02 -2.03 -3.07
C PRO A 114 0.70 -2.99 -4.04
N VAL A 115 -0.04 -3.70 -4.91
CA VAL A 115 0.55 -4.76 -5.75
C VAL A 115 1.46 -4.19 -6.84
N ILE A 116 1.07 -3.12 -7.52
CA ILE A 116 1.85 -2.57 -8.64
C ILE A 116 2.42 -1.19 -8.30
N ALA A 117 1.58 -0.21 -8.00
CA ALA A 117 1.96 1.20 -7.88
C ALA A 117 3.16 1.45 -6.94
N PRO A 118 3.18 1.00 -5.68
CA PRO A 118 4.30 1.29 -4.79
C PRO A 118 5.59 0.53 -5.16
N HIS A 119 5.47 -0.58 -5.91
CA HIS A 119 6.64 -1.36 -6.35
C HIS A 119 7.25 -0.85 -7.65
N THR A 120 6.47 -0.19 -8.49
CA THR A 120 6.92 0.36 -9.78
C THR A 120 7.17 1.86 -9.74
N GLY A 121 6.60 2.57 -8.75
CA GLY A 121 6.59 4.03 -8.71
C GLY A 121 5.61 4.67 -9.70
N GLN A 122 4.70 3.90 -10.28
CA GLN A 122 3.65 4.41 -11.15
C GLN A 122 2.56 5.11 -10.34
N PRO A 123 1.98 6.22 -10.86
CA PRO A 123 0.87 6.88 -10.19
C PRO A 123 -0.40 6.04 -10.27
N ALA A 124 -1.19 6.10 -9.21
CA ALA A 124 -2.49 5.43 -9.14
C ALA A 124 -3.51 6.28 -8.39
N ILE A 125 -4.78 6.18 -8.79
CA ILE A 125 -5.91 6.84 -8.14
C ILE A 125 -7.05 5.85 -7.95
N THR A 126 -7.74 5.93 -6.82
CA THR A 126 -8.92 5.10 -6.53
C THR A 126 -10.16 5.97 -6.52
N VAL A 127 -11.21 5.50 -7.20
CA VAL A 127 -12.55 6.13 -7.23
C VAL A 127 -13.63 5.13 -6.78
N PRO A 128 -14.77 5.59 -6.25
CA PRO A 128 -15.89 4.72 -5.93
C PRO A 128 -16.43 4.00 -7.17
N MET A 129 -16.57 2.66 -7.12
CA MET A 129 -17.17 1.89 -8.21
C MET A 129 -18.50 1.24 -7.87
N GLY A 130 -19.02 1.51 -6.69
CA GLY A 130 -20.31 0.97 -6.24
C GLY A 130 -20.28 0.51 -4.79
N PHE A 131 -21.21 -0.38 -4.48
CA PHE A 131 -21.37 -0.95 -3.14
C PHE A 131 -21.63 -2.45 -3.26
N THR A 132 -21.23 -3.20 -2.24
CA THR A 132 -21.64 -4.60 -2.08
C THR A 132 -23.15 -4.69 -1.77
N SER A 133 -23.72 -5.90 -1.80
CA SER A 133 -25.13 -6.14 -1.47
C SER A 133 -25.50 -5.69 -0.05
N ASP A 134 -24.56 -5.74 0.87
CA ASP A 134 -24.68 -5.30 2.27
C ASP A 134 -24.27 -3.84 2.49
N GLY A 135 -23.97 -3.10 1.42
CA GLY A 135 -23.79 -1.65 1.44
C GLY A 135 -22.36 -1.17 1.74
N LEU A 136 -21.35 -2.05 1.69
CA LEU A 136 -19.96 -1.66 1.84
C LEU A 136 -19.42 -1.02 0.56
N PRO A 137 -18.65 0.09 0.63
CA PRO A 137 -18.14 0.77 -0.56
C PRO A 137 -17.06 -0.05 -1.26
N LEU A 138 -17.05 0.00 -2.59
CA LEU A 138 -16.07 -0.63 -3.46
C LEU A 138 -15.24 0.43 -4.18
N GLY A 139 -13.93 0.21 -4.29
CA GLY A 139 -12.99 1.09 -4.97
C GLY A 139 -12.46 0.49 -6.28
N LEU A 140 -12.44 1.30 -7.33
CA LEU A 140 -11.77 1.03 -8.60
C LEU A 140 -10.47 1.81 -8.64
N GLN A 141 -9.35 1.13 -8.83
CA GLN A 141 -8.05 1.77 -8.98
C GLN A 141 -7.68 1.88 -10.46
N PHE A 142 -7.21 3.06 -10.83
CA PHE A 142 -6.57 3.37 -12.11
C PHE A 142 -5.07 3.48 -11.87
N LEU A 143 -4.27 2.82 -12.68
CA LEU A 143 -2.81 2.88 -12.70
C LEU A 143 -2.37 3.42 -14.05
N ALA A 144 -1.62 4.52 -14.06
CA ALA A 144 -1.10 5.10 -15.29
C ALA A 144 0.42 4.87 -15.44
N ARG A 145 0.99 5.39 -16.54
CA ARG A 145 2.43 5.41 -16.76
C ARG A 145 3.11 6.40 -15.81
N PRO A 146 4.40 6.27 -15.55
CA PRO A 146 5.13 7.24 -14.72
C PRO A 146 4.92 8.67 -15.24
N PHE A 147 4.62 9.60 -14.32
CA PHE A 147 4.37 11.03 -14.58
C PHE A 147 3.12 11.34 -15.43
N ASP A 148 2.21 10.38 -15.61
CA ASP A 148 0.94 10.56 -16.32
C ASP A 148 -0.24 10.81 -15.35
N GLU A 149 -0.02 11.46 -14.19
CA GLU A 149 -1.04 11.78 -13.20
C GLU A 149 -2.22 12.55 -13.80
N HIS A 150 -1.95 13.42 -14.77
CA HIS A 150 -3.00 14.19 -15.44
C HIS A 150 -4.03 13.30 -16.15
N LYS A 151 -3.60 12.17 -16.75
CA LYS A 151 -4.52 11.19 -17.35
C LYS A 151 -5.36 10.49 -16.30
N LEU A 152 -4.78 10.19 -15.12
CA LEU A 152 -5.55 9.60 -14.03
C LEU A 152 -6.70 10.48 -13.59
N PHE A 153 -6.47 11.78 -13.44
CA PHE A 153 -7.54 12.73 -13.10
C PHE A 153 -8.61 12.79 -14.20
N GLN A 154 -8.21 12.77 -15.48
CA GLN A 154 -9.16 12.75 -16.60
C GLN A 154 -10.02 11.48 -16.58
N PHE A 155 -9.40 10.30 -16.42
CA PHE A 155 -10.14 9.04 -16.39
C PHE A 155 -11.03 8.92 -15.14
N ALA A 156 -10.51 9.28 -13.97
CA ALA A 156 -11.25 9.27 -12.72
C ALA A 156 -12.46 10.19 -12.79
N PHE A 157 -12.26 11.43 -13.27
CA PHE A 157 -13.36 12.39 -13.43
C PHE A 157 -14.40 11.89 -14.43
N ALA A 158 -14.00 11.42 -15.61
CA ALA A 158 -14.92 10.89 -16.60
C ALA A 158 -15.74 9.72 -16.05
N TYR A 159 -15.07 8.80 -15.33
CA TYR A 159 -15.73 7.67 -14.69
C TYR A 159 -16.75 8.11 -13.62
N GLU A 160 -16.34 9.02 -12.72
CA GLU A 160 -17.24 9.53 -11.68
C GLU A 160 -18.47 10.24 -12.27
N GLN A 161 -18.29 11.06 -13.32
CA GLN A 161 -19.40 11.75 -13.97
C GLN A 161 -20.37 10.77 -14.65
N ALA A 162 -19.85 9.70 -15.25
CA ALA A 162 -20.67 8.70 -15.92
C ALA A 162 -21.43 7.78 -14.95
N THR A 163 -20.82 7.45 -13.81
CA THR A 163 -21.35 6.42 -12.90
C THR A 163 -22.02 6.97 -11.65
N ARG A 164 -21.53 8.09 -11.11
CA ARG A 164 -22.02 8.74 -9.89
C ARG A 164 -22.19 7.80 -8.70
N HIS A 165 -21.25 6.87 -8.54
CA HIS A 165 -21.32 5.86 -7.49
C HIS A 165 -21.06 6.41 -6.08
N ARG A 166 -20.41 7.58 -5.96
CA ARG A 166 -20.12 8.18 -4.66
C ARG A 166 -21.42 8.49 -3.90
N ARG A 167 -21.49 7.99 -2.66
CA ARG A 167 -22.54 8.32 -1.69
C ARG A 167 -21.88 8.70 -0.37
N PRO A 168 -22.30 9.78 0.30
CA PRO A 168 -21.82 10.09 1.64
C PRO A 168 -22.28 9.00 2.62
N PRO A 169 -21.48 8.69 3.67
CA PRO A 169 -21.89 7.76 4.70
C PRO A 169 -23.16 8.29 5.41
N ARG A 170 -24.06 7.37 5.73
CA ARG A 170 -25.27 7.73 6.50
C ARG A 170 -24.88 8.23 7.89
N GLY A 171 -25.52 9.29 8.35
CA GLY A 171 -25.26 9.87 9.69
C GLY A 171 -24.11 10.89 9.75
N PHE A 172 -23.44 11.15 8.60
CA PHE A 172 -22.43 12.19 8.48
C PHE A 172 -22.91 13.24 7.48
N GLY A 173 -23.38 14.37 7.99
CA GLY A 173 -23.79 15.55 7.19
C GLY A 173 -22.57 16.27 6.58
N PRO A 174 -22.81 17.33 5.78
CA PRO A 174 -21.75 18.26 5.39
C PRO A 174 -21.02 18.80 6.61
N LEU A 175 -19.73 19.02 6.46
CA LEU A 175 -18.98 19.80 7.46
C LEU A 175 -19.37 21.25 7.28
N ASP A 176 -19.76 21.91 8.38
CA ASP A 176 -20.03 23.35 8.43
C ASP A 176 -18.75 24.16 8.25
#